data_c813a831c1c7eb24ac5515f62fa3dbf3
#
_entry.id   c813a831c1c7eb24ac5515f62fa3dbf3
#
_cell.length_a   1.000
_cell.length_b   1.000
_cell.length_c   1.000
_cell.angle_alpha   90.00
_cell.angle_beta   90.00
_cell.angle_gamma   90.00
#
_symmetry.space_group_name_H-M   'P 1'
#
loop_
_entity.id
_entity.type
_entity.pdbx_description
1 polymer ?
#
loop_
_entity_poly.entity_id
_entity_poly.type
_entity_poly.pdbx_seq_one_letter_code
_entity_poly.pdbx_strand_id
1 'polypeptide(L)'
;MTVQEKLIETIVSRYDGEVGMLIPMMQDLQAESGYLPVDQLRRLAARLDTPVSRLYAVATFYASFRLAPKGQHEVTLCVGTVCYLKGAGRISERIQEEFQVEAGGTTPDGLFTFQAVNCVGACAVAPVMIVDGKFHNGLTPESAADILRSLPAQQDAAQGEDET
;
A
#
# COMPACT_ATOMS: atom_id res chain seq x y z
N MET A 1 -13.54 20.00 17.70
CA MET A 1 -12.95 18.67 17.46
C MET A 1 -13.13 18.29 16.01
N THR A 2 -12.03 18.12 15.31
CA THR A 2 -12.06 17.65 13.91
C THR A 2 -12.49 16.18 13.85
N VAL A 3 -12.97 15.72 12.67
CA VAL A 3 -13.35 14.31 12.45
C VAL A 3 -12.19 13.37 12.80
N GLN A 4 -10.98 13.80 12.47
CA GLN A 4 -9.74 13.03 12.75
C GLN A 4 -9.41 12.94 14.25
N GLU A 5 -9.72 13.95 15.02
CA GLU A 5 -9.54 13.92 16.50
C GLU A 5 -10.53 12.96 17.15
N LYS A 6 -11.78 12.95 16.69
CA LYS A 6 -12.79 11.99 17.16
C LYS A 6 -12.39 10.56 16.86
N LEU A 7 -11.82 10.30 15.68
CA LEU A 7 -11.34 8.97 15.29
C LEU A 7 -10.25 8.48 16.27
N ILE A 8 -9.24 9.30 16.52
CA ILE A 8 -8.15 8.95 17.44
C ILE A 8 -8.66 8.72 18.85
N GLU A 9 -9.54 9.60 19.36
CA GLU A 9 -10.15 9.40 20.68
C GLU A 9 -10.95 8.10 20.76
N THR A 10 -11.70 7.76 19.72
CA THR A 10 -12.47 6.52 19.66
C THR A 10 -11.54 5.30 19.68
N ILE A 11 -10.46 5.34 18.89
CA ILE A 11 -9.47 4.26 18.84
C ILE A 11 -8.79 4.10 20.21
N VAL A 12 -8.28 5.20 20.79
CA VAL A 12 -7.59 5.16 22.08
C VAL A 12 -8.52 4.66 23.20
N SER A 13 -9.77 5.12 23.21
CA SER A 13 -10.76 4.69 24.21
C SER A 13 -11.10 3.20 24.09
N ARG A 14 -11.08 2.62 22.89
CA ARG A 14 -11.33 1.19 22.68
C ARG A 14 -10.30 0.29 23.36
N TYR A 15 -9.09 0.80 23.53
CA TYR A 15 -7.96 0.08 24.11
C TYR A 15 -7.48 0.67 25.45
N ASP A 16 -8.36 1.43 26.14
CA ASP A 16 -8.10 2.05 27.46
C ASP A 16 -6.82 2.90 27.51
N GLY A 17 -6.34 3.38 26.35
CA GLY A 17 -5.10 4.16 26.24
C GLY A 17 -3.84 3.37 26.54
N GLU A 18 -3.88 2.05 26.57
CA GLU A 18 -2.71 1.22 26.86
C GLU A 18 -1.69 1.24 25.72
N VAL A 19 -0.49 1.74 25.97
CA VAL A 19 0.63 1.77 24.99
C VAL A 19 1.02 0.36 24.50
N GLY A 20 0.74 -0.69 25.30
CA GLY A 20 0.92 -2.08 24.89
C GLY A 20 0.02 -2.49 23.72
N MET A 21 -1.10 -1.80 23.51
CA MET A 21 -2.05 -2.02 22.41
C MET A 21 -1.78 -1.12 21.19
N LEU A 22 -0.56 -0.60 21.04
CA LEU A 22 -0.19 0.29 19.96
C LEU A 22 -0.42 -0.33 18.57
N ILE A 23 -0.10 -1.62 18.39
CA ILE A 23 -0.27 -2.32 17.11
C ILE A 23 -1.75 -2.39 16.70
N PRO A 24 -2.68 -2.89 17.54
CA PRO A 24 -4.10 -2.86 17.23
C PRO A 24 -4.64 -1.44 16.94
N MET A 25 -4.22 -0.42 17.71
CA MET A 25 -4.61 0.98 17.46
C MET A 25 -4.16 1.47 16.09
N MET A 26 -2.93 1.14 15.69
CA MET A 26 -2.41 1.49 14.36
C MET A 26 -3.11 0.70 13.24
N GLN A 27 -3.53 -0.54 13.49
CA GLN A 27 -4.33 -1.33 12.55
C GLN A 27 -5.70 -0.70 12.32
N ASP A 28 -6.40 -0.31 13.39
CA ASP A 28 -7.68 0.39 13.31
C ASP A 28 -7.55 1.72 12.57
N LEU A 29 -6.48 2.49 12.86
CA LEU A 29 -6.19 3.75 12.17
C LEU A 29 -5.96 3.54 10.67
N GLN A 30 -5.19 2.51 10.31
CA GLN A 30 -4.95 2.16 8.91
C GLN A 30 -6.21 1.65 8.20
N ALA A 31 -7.09 0.92 8.90
CA ALA A 31 -8.34 0.43 8.34
C ALA A 31 -9.26 1.58 7.89
N GLU A 32 -9.29 2.67 8.66
CA GLU A 32 -10.10 3.87 8.35
C GLU A 32 -9.50 4.73 7.24
N SER A 33 -8.18 4.86 7.20
CA SER A 33 -7.48 5.79 6.29
C SER A 33 -6.85 5.09 5.06
N GLY A 34 -6.81 3.76 5.04
CA GLY A 34 -6.11 2.96 4.03
C GLY A 34 -4.57 2.93 4.19
N TYR A 35 -4.02 3.85 4.96
CA TYR A 35 -2.60 3.96 5.32
C TYR A 35 -2.45 4.69 6.66
N LEU A 36 -1.24 4.91 7.12
CA LEU A 36 -0.95 5.63 8.36
C LEU A 36 -0.46 7.06 8.06
N PRO A 37 -1.36 8.09 8.02
CA PRO A 37 -0.97 9.47 7.81
C PRO A 37 -0.07 9.98 8.93
N VAL A 38 0.98 10.72 8.57
CA VAL A 38 1.97 11.27 9.50
C VAL A 38 1.32 12.10 10.62
N ASP A 39 0.33 12.91 10.26
CA ASP A 39 -0.37 13.77 11.23
C ASP A 39 -1.19 12.95 12.22
N GLN A 40 -1.82 11.89 11.77
CA GLN A 40 -2.57 10.99 12.65
C GLN A 40 -1.63 10.19 13.57
N LEU A 41 -0.46 9.74 13.07
CA LEU A 41 0.55 9.12 13.91
C LEU A 41 1.08 10.08 14.98
N ARG A 42 1.31 11.35 14.65
CA ARG A 42 1.71 12.38 15.63
C ARG A 42 0.65 12.60 16.70
N ARG A 43 -0.62 12.69 16.31
CA ARG A 43 -1.74 12.85 17.23
C ARG A 43 -1.92 11.63 18.15
N LEU A 44 -1.82 10.42 17.60
CA LEU A 44 -1.88 9.18 18.37
C LEU A 44 -0.71 9.11 19.36
N ALA A 45 0.49 9.45 18.95
CA ALA A 45 1.68 9.51 19.80
C ALA A 45 1.51 10.47 20.97
N ALA A 46 1.03 11.69 20.68
CA ALA A 46 0.77 12.71 21.70
C ALA A 46 -0.32 12.26 22.68
N ARG A 47 -1.37 11.58 22.18
CA ARG A 47 -2.46 11.10 23.02
C ARG A 47 -2.05 9.96 23.97
N LEU A 48 -1.08 9.14 23.55
CA LEU A 48 -0.52 8.03 24.32
C LEU A 48 0.72 8.42 25.14
N ASP A 49 1.07 9.70 25.16
CA ASP A 49 2.30 10.21 25.79
C ASP A 49 3.55 9.39 25.43
N THR A 50 3.68 9.08 24.13
CA THR A 50 4.78 8.25 23.63
C THR A 50 5.50 8.95 22.47
N PRO A 51 6.81 8.76 22.30
CA PRO A 51 7.52 9.36 21.18
C PRO A 51 7.00 8.86 19.82
N VAL A 52 6.77 9.77 18.87
CA VAL A 52 6.33 9.40 17.52
C VAL A 52 7.29 8.44 16.82
N SER A 53 8.57 8.49 17.15
CA SER A 53 9.59 7.57 16.64
C SER A 53 9.29 6.10 16.96
N ARG A 54 8.63 5.81 18.08
CA ARG A 54 8.18 4.47 18.42
C ARG A 54 7.09 3.96 17.45
N LEU A 55 6.15 4.83 17.10
CA LEU A 55 5.11 4.50 16.11
C LEU A 55 5.72 4.25 14.74
N TYR A 56 6.68 5.08 14.32
CA TYR A 56 7.41 4.87 13.07
C TYR A 56 8.23 3.57 13.08
N ALA A 57 8.89 3.25 14.18
CA ALA A 57 9.63 1.99 14.33
C ALA A 57 8.70 0.78 14.15
N VAL A 58 7.50 0.82 14.73
CA VAL A 58 6.48 -0.22 14.54
C VAL A 58 5.98 -0.24 13.10
N ALA A 59 5.63 0.92 12.53
CA ALA A 59 5.13 1.04 11.17
C ALA A 59 6.11 0.53 10.09
N THR A 60 7.41 0.73 10.31
CA THR A 60 8.46 0.27 9.38
C THR A 60 8.90 -1.17 9.61
N PHE A 61 8.72 -1.69 10.81
CA PHE A 61 9.03 -3.07 11.14
C PHE A 61 8.00 -4.07 10.60
N TYR A 62 6.72 -3.75 10.68
CA TYR A 62 5.64 -4.62 10.22
C TYR A 62 5.26 -4.29 8.78
N ALA A 63 5.47 -5.24 7.86
CA ALA A 63 5.15 -5.08 6.43
C ALA A 63 3.65 -4.86 6.12
N SER A 64 2.76 -5.13 7.10
CA SER A 64 1.32 -4.87 6.99
C SER A 64 0.96 -3.39 7.11
N PHE A 65 1.85 -2.56 7.66
CA PHE A 65 1.63 -1.12 7.77
C PHE A 65 2.12 -0.39 6.53
N ARG A 66 1.40 0.68 6.18
CA ARG A 66 1.70 1.55 5.04
C ARG A 66 1.75 3.00 5.49
N LEU A 67 2.85 3.68 5.19
CA LEU A 67 3.06 5.10 5.51
C LEU A 67 2.70 6.03 4.36
N ALA A 68 2.39 5.48 3.18
CA ALA A 68 1.96 6.21 2.00
C ALA A 68 0.57 5.76 1.55
N PRO A 69 -0.22 6.63 0.92
CA PRO A 69 -1.51 6.26 0.37
C PRO A 69 -1.36 5.14 -0.66
N LYS A 70 -2.34 4.22 -0.66
CA LYS A 70 -2.45 3.16 -1.66
C LYS A 70 -2.90 3.75 -2.99
N GLY A 71 -2.32 3.28 -4.08
CA GLY A 71 -2.83 3.60 -5.42
C GLY A 71 -4.21 3.00 -5.67
N GLN A 72 -4.87 3.47 -6.72
CA GLN A 72 -6.19 2.99 -7.13
C GLN A 72 -6.17 1.49 -7.47
N HIS A 73 -5.07 1.02 -8.03
CA HIS A 73 -4.84 -0.38 -8.38
C HIS A 73 -3.71 -0.99 -7.56
N GLU A 74 -3.75 -2.30 -7.35
CA GLU A 74 -2.69 -3.05 -6.70
C GLU A 74 -1.98 -3.94 -7.71
N VAL A 75 -0.69 -3.71 -7.91
CA VAL A 75 0.15 -4.44 -8.86
C VAL A 75 1.20 -5.24 -8.10
N THR A 76 1.15 -6.55 -8.19
CA THR A 76 2.09 -7.46 -7.54
C THR A 76 2.85 -8.28 -8.59
N LEU A 77 4.16 -8.09 -8.68
CA LEU A 77 5.03 -8.87 -9.56
C LEU A 77 5.74 -9.97 -8.76
N CYS A 78 5.66 -11.19 -9.27
CA CYS A 78 6.43 -12.30 -8.71
C CYS A 78 7.89 -12.21 -9.18
N VAL A 79 8.82 -12.11 -8.23
CA VAL A 79 10.27 -12.13 -8.47
C VAL A 79 10.94 -13.38 -7.88
N GLY A 80 10.14 -14.42 -7.57
CA GLY A 80 10.65 -15.73 -7.15
C GLY A 80 11.57 -16.34 -8.21
N THR A 81 12.37 -17.32 -7.84
CA THR A 81 13.46 -17.90 -8.66
C THR A 81 13.05 -18.20 -10.09
N VAL A 82 11.93 -18.89 -10.30
CA VAL A 82 11.48 -19.28 -11.66
C VAL A 82 11.05 -18.05 -12.48
N CYS A 83 10.30 -17.12 -11.86
CA CYS A 83 9.90 -15.88 -12.52
C CYS A 83 11.10 -15.00 -12.85
N TYR A 84 12.06 -14.90 -11.93
CA TYR A 84 13.29 -14.15 -12.13
C TYR A 84 14.12 -14.70 -13.30
N LEU A 85 14.33 -16.02 -13.36
CA LEU A 85 15.03 -16.68 -14.47
C LEU A 85 14.31 -16.49 -15.82
N LYS A 86 12.99 -16.36 -15.80
CA LYS A 86 12.17 -16.07 -17.00
C LYS A 86 12.01 -14.58 -17.29
N GLY A 87 12.73 -13.71 -16.62
CA GLY A 87 12.83 -12.27 -16.94
C GLY A 87 12.01 -11.32 -16.07
N ALA A 88 11.49 -11.76 -14.92
CA ALA A 88 10.76 -10.86 -14.02
C ALA A 88 11.59 -9.67 -13.53
N GLY A 89 12.92 -9.81 -13.43
CA GLY A 89 13.80 -8.69 -13.12
C GLY A 89 13.70 -7.56 -14.15
N ARG A 90 13.73 -7.89 -15.44
CA ARG A 90 13.57 -6.90 -16.53
C ARG A 90 12.16 -6.29 -16.57
N ILE A 91 11.14 -7.07 -16.19
CA ILE A 91 9.77 -6.55 -16.05
C ILE A 91 9.74 -5.53 -14.91
N SER A 92 10.35 -5.84 -13.76
CA SER A 92 10.43 -4.93 -12.63
C SER A 92 11.15 -3.63 -12.99
N GLU A 93 12.32 -3.71 -13.62
CA GLU A 93 13.09 -2.54 -14.09
C GLU A 93 12.25 -1.68 -15.03
N ARG A 94 11.59 -2.29 -16.02
CA ARG A 94 10.72 -1.60 -16.95
C ARG A 94 9.57 -0.85 -16.28
N ILE A 95 8.93 -1.47 -15.31
CA ILE A 95 7.84 -0.84 -14.52
C ILE A 95 8.39 0.35 -13.72
N GLN A 96 9.52 0.16 -13.03
CA GLN A 96 10.11 1.21 -12.20
C GLN A 96 10.54 2.44 -13.03
N GLU A 97 11.17 2.22 -14.18
CA GLU A 97 11.64 3.29 -15.06
C GLU A 97 10.48 4.05 -15.72
N GLU A 98 9.51 3.33 -16.26
CA GLU A 98 8.43 3.93 -17.04
C GLU A 98 7.40 4.65 -16.15
N PHE A 99 7.05 4.06 -15.02
CA PHE A 99 6.03 4.60 -14.11
C PHE A 99 6.62 5.36 -12.91
N GLN A 100 7.95 5.49 -12.84
CA GLN A 100 8.67 6.19 -11.76
C GLN A 100 8.24 5.72 -10.36
N VAL A 101 8.13 4.41 -10.19
CA VAL A 101 7.70 3.77 -8.95
C VAL A 101 8.68 2.70 -8.53
N GLU A 102 9.10 2.71 -7.27
CA GLU A 102 9.91 1.63 -6.69
C GLU A 102 9.02 0.50 -6.15
N ALA A 103 9.60 -0.68 -5.98
CA ALA A 103 8.91 -1.79 -5.33
C ALA A 103 8.53 -1.42 -3.89
N GLY A 104 7.25 -1.54 -3.55
CA GLY A 104 6.66 -1.08 -2.29
C GLY A 104 6.08 0.33 -2.35
N GLY A 105 6.26 1.06 -3.46
CA GLY A 105 5.77 2.42 -3.66
C GLY A 105 4.49 2.52 -4.47
N THR A 106 3.97 3.73 -4.53
CA THR A 106 2.82 4.12 -5.37
C THR A 106 3.29 5.09 -6.45
N THR A 107 2.74 4.99 -7.65
CA THR A 107 3.06 5.90 -8.77
C THR A 107 2.77 7.35 -8.41
N PRO A 108 3.52 8.33 -8.97
CA PRO A 108 3.33 9.75 -8.65
C PRO A 108 1.92 10.27 -8.94
N ASP A 109 1.23 9.68 -9.91
CA ASP A 109 -0.16 9.98 -10.27
C ASP A 109 -1.19 9.26 -9.37
N GLY A 110 -0.73 8.42 -8.43
CA GLY A 110 -1.61 7.63 -7.55
C GLY A 110 -2.35 6.49 -8.25
N LEU A 111 -1.99 6.14 -9.49
CA LEU A 111 -2.72 5.15 -10.29
C LEU A 111 -2.59 3.75 -9.69
N PHE A 112 -1.39 3.31 -9.37
CA PHE A 112 -1.20 1.99 -8.75
C PHE A 112 -0.07 1.95 -7.72
N THR A 113 -0.19 0.99 -6.81
CA THR A 113 0.89 0.60 -5.89
C THR A 113 1.58 -0.63 -6.46
N PHE A 114 2.90 -0.56 -6.62
CA PHE A 114 3.72 -1.65 -7.14
C PHE A 114 4.40 -2.43 -6.02
N GLN A 115 4.24 -3.75 -6.01
CA GLN A 115 4.91 -4.64 -5.07
C GLN A 115 5.66 -5.75 -5.81
N ALA A 116 6.85 -6.08 -5.33
CA ALA A 116 7.60 -7.25 -5.75
C ALA A 116 7.58 -8.31 -4.63
N VAL A 117 7.13 -9.52 -4.94
CA VAL A 117 7.00 -10.60 -3.96
C VAL A 117 7.82 -11.82 -4.36
N ASN A 118 8.30 -12.59 -3.39
CA ASN A 118 9.22 -13.70 -3.64
C ASN A 118 8.58 -14.88 -4.36
N CYS A 119 7.30 -15.18 -4.14
CA CYS A 119 6.60 -16.23 -4.87
C CYS A 119 5.09 -16.15 -4.68
N VAL A 120 4.35 -16.31 -5.78
CA VAL A 120 2.87 -16.40 -5.77
C VAL A 120 2.36 -17.84 -6.01
N GLY A 121 3.26 -18.81 -6.12
CA GLY A 121 2.90 -20.22 -6.30
C GLY A 121 2.50 -20.62 -7.72
N ALA A 122 2.64 -19.76 -8.73
CA ALA A 122 2.21 -20.01 -10.12
C ALA A 122 3.39 -20.20 -11.09
N CYS A 123 4.42 -20.93 -10.68
CA CYS A 123 5.69 -21.08 -11.42
C CYS A 123 5.54 -21.71 -12.82
N ALA A 124 4.53 -22.54 -13.04
CA ALA A 124 4.28 -23.19 -14.34
C ALA A 124 3.98 -22.18 -15.46
N VAL A 125 3.39 -21.04 -15.10
CA VAL A 125 2.97 -19.97 -16.03
C VAL A 125 3.81 -18.70 -15.90
N ALA A 126 4.97 -18.81 -15.29
CA ALA A 126 5.90 -17.67 -15.07
C ALA A 126 6.37 -17.03 -16.39
N PRO A 127 6.68 -15.73 -16.42
CA PRO A 127 6.56 -14.73 -15.32
C PRO A 127 5.12 -14.36 -15.03
N VAL A 128 4.80 -14.04 -13.75
CA VAL A 128 3.45 -13.74 -13.28
C VAL A 128 3.38 -12.38 -12.61
N MET A 129 2.39 -11.60 -13.00
CA MET A 129 1.98 -10.36 -12.35
C MET A 129 0.49 -10.45 -11.98
N ILE A 130 0.12 -9.92 -10.84
CA ILE A 130 -1.25 -9.86 -10.36
C ILE A 130 -1.65 -8.40 -10.33
N VAL A 131 -2.75 -8.07 -10.98
CA VAL A 131 -3.33 -6.71 -10.98
C VAL A 131 -4.75 -6.82 -10.42
N ASP A 132 -5.01 -6.19 -9.29
CA ASP A 132 -6.31 -6.21 -8.59
C ASP A 132 -6.84 -7.65 -8.38
N GLY A 133 -5.95 -8.57 -8.04
CA GLY A 133 -6.28 -9.98 -7.87
C GLY A 133 -6.37 -10.80 -9.17
N LYS A 134 -6.26 -10.16 -10.35
CA LYS A 134 -6.27 -10.84 -11.64
C LYS A 134 -4.87 -11.26 -12.05
N PHE A 135 -4.70 -12.54 -12.36
CA PHE A 135 -3.42 -13.10 -12.79
C PHE A 135 -3.14 -12.82 -14.26
N HIS A 136 -1.95 -12.30 -14.54
CA HIS A 136 -1.36 -12.15 -15.87
C HIS A 136 -0.09 -12.98 -15.94
N ASN A 137 0.05 -13.82 -16.94
CA ASN A 137 1.12 -14.81 -17.05
C ASN A 137 1.87 -14.73 -18.39
N GLY A 138 3.03 -15.38 -18.46
CA GLY A 138 3.82 -15.41 -19.68
C GLY A 138 4.27 -14.02 -20.14
N LEU A 139 4.52 -13.12 -19.22
CA LEU A 139 4.74 -11.71 -19.50
C LEU A 139 6.12 -11.40 -20.08
N THR A 140 6.15 -10.42 -20.98
CA THR A 140 7.35 -9.69 -21.37
C THR A 140 7.35 -8.30 -20.73
N PRO A 141 8.50 -7.58 -20.67
CA PRO A 141 8.53 -6.21 -20.19
C PRO A 141 7.53 -5.29 -20.89
N GLU A 142 7.36 -5.45 -22.22
CA GLU A 142 6.43 -4.66 -23.02
C GLU A 142 4.98 -4.99 -22.68
N SER A 143 4.61 -6.27 -22.63
CA SER A 143 3.24 -6.68 -22.34
C SER A 143 2.82 -6.30 -20.93
N ALA A 144 3.72 -6.36 -19.96
CA ALA A 144 3.47 -5.90 -18.60
C ALA A 144 3.19 -4.38 -18.55
N ALA A 145 4.02 -3.58 -19.25
CA ALA A 145 3.82 -2.15 -19.35
C ALA A 145 2.50 -1.79 -20.05
N ASP A 146 2.13 -2.50 -21.12
CA ASP A 146 0.86 -2.27 -21.83
C ASP A 146 -0.36 -2.55 -20.96
N ILE A 147 -0.31 -3.61 -20.15
CA ILE A 147 -1.37 -3.90 -19.16
C ILE A 147 -1.52 -2.73 -18.19
N LEU A 148 -0.41 -2.22 -17.66
CA LEU A 148 -0.42 -1.13 -16.69
C LEU A 148 -0.87 0.20 -17.29
N ARG A 149 -0.52 0.50 -18.54
CA ARG A 149 -1.02 1.68 -19.28
C ARG A 149 -2.53 1.62 -19.54
N SER A 150 -3.08 0.43 -19.67
CA SER A 150 -4.52 0.22 -19.90
C SER A 150 -5.37 0.30 -18.63
N LEU A 151 -4.76 0.46 -17.45
CA LEU A 151 -5.49 0.61 -16.21
C LEU A 151 -6.34 1.88 -16.22
N PRO A 152 -7.65 1.80 -15.93
CA PRO A 152 -8.50 2.97 -15.88
C PRO A 152 -8.12 3.83 -14.67
N ALA A 153 -7.79 5.10 -14.90
CA ALA A 153 -7.75 6.07 -13.80
C ALA A 153 -9.19 6.24 -13.31
N GLN A 154 -9.51 5.73 -12.12
CA GLN A 154 -10.77 6.05 -11.48
C GLN A 154 -10.72 7.53 -11.10
N GLN A 155 -11.50 8.35 -11.79
CA GLN A 155 -11.71 9.73 -11.42
C GLN A 155 -12.29 9.72 -10.00
N ASP A 156 -11.70 10.53 -9.11
CA ASP A 156 -12.05 10.66 -7.71
C ASP A 156 -13.57 10.62 -7.47
N ALA A 157 -14.04 9.52 -6.89
CA ALA A 157 -15.34 9.46 -6.26
C ALA A 157 -15.22 9.99 -4.81
N ALA A 158 -14.75 11.23 -4.68
CA ALA A 158 -14.68 11.92 -3.41
C ALA A 158 -14.92 13.42 -3.60
N GLN A 159 -16.06 13.76 -4.25
CA GLN A 159 -16.68 15.08 -4.10
C GLN A 159 -18.18 14.93 -4.45
N GLY A 160 -18.96 15.14 -3.46
CA GLY A 160 -20.40 15.23 -3.54
C GLY A 160 -21.02 14.28 -2.51
N GLU A 161 -21.83 14.67 -1.59
CA GLU A 161 -22.80 15.77 -1.71
C GLU A 161 -23.02 16.35 -0.35
N ASP A 162 -22.70 17.61 -0.23
CA ASP A 162 -23.40 18.49 0.67
C ASP A 162 -24.38 19.26 -0.23
N GLU A 163 -25.64 18.96 -0.16
CA GLU A 163 -26.75 19.87 -0.44
C GLU A 163 -28.10 19.16 -0.27
N THR A 164 -28.74 19.33 0.82
CA THR A 164 -30.06 19.95 1.08
C THR A 164 -30.56 19.55 2.45
#